data_3c8ea47aca238e7f842cc57dd15db5d8
#
_entry.id   3c8ea47aca238e7f842cc57dd15db5d8
#
_cell.length_a   1.000
_cell.length_b   1.000
_cell.length_c   1.000
_cell.angle_alpha   90.00
_cell.angle_beta   90.00
_cell.angle_gamma   90.00
#
_symmetry.space_group_name_H-M   'P 1'
#
loop_
_entity.id
_entity.type
_entity.pdbx_description
1 polymer ?
#
loop_
_entity_poly.entity_id
_entity_poly.type
_entity_poly.pdbx_seq_one_letter_code
_entity_poly.pdbx_strand_id
1 'polypeptide(L)'
;GPSRREVAKVAGIVARIHAEHPGLHICTCLGFLDDDKAEQLAAAGSDRYNHNLNTAEEHYSDICSTHSYADRVNTVQTAQRAGISACSGLIAGMGETDEELVEVAFALRELGAESVPVNFLLPFEGTPLHSHRELTPQRCLRILSMMRLVHPDSELRSAAGREYHIRTLQPLVLEVCNSIFLGDYLTSEGQTGNDDLSMIRDAGFHIVDASDGDGGICFGRGNHERARQAVEEELDGLRAAQSHDRLDGDGVPIRLRGAGTARVPNV
;
A
#
# COMPACT_ATOMS: atom_id res chain seq x y z
N GLY A 1 -2.64 -20.45 -4.72
CA GLY A 1 -2.08 -19.51 -5.70
C GLY A 1 -2.91 -19.41 -6.96
N PRO A 2 -2.65 -18.44 -7.84
CA PRO A 2 -3.40 -18.24 -9.08
C PRO A 2 -3.19 -19.39 -10.06
N SER A 3 -4.17 -19.67 -10.90
CA SER A 3 -4.03 -20.59 -12.03
C SER A 3 -3.15 -19.94 -13.13
N ARG A 4 -2.52 -20.77 -13.97
CA ARG A 4 -1.75 -20.28 -15.15
C ARG A 4 -2.59 -19.36 -16.06
N ARG A 5 -3.89 -19.63 -16.18
CA ARG A 5 -4.81 -18.82 -17.00
C ARG A 5 -5.03 -17.43 -16.41
N GLU A 6 -5.15 -17.33 -15.08
CA GLU A 6 -5.30 -16.06 -14.39
C GLU A 6 -4.03 -15.22 -14.52
N VAL A 7 -2.86 -15.83 -14.32
CA VAL A 7 -1.58 -15.13 -14.50
C VAL A 7 -1.43 -14.63 -15.94
N ALA A 8 -1.71 -15.47 -16.94
CA ALA A 8 -1.65 -15.07 -18.34
C ALA A 8 -2.60 -13.89 -18.67
N LYS A 9 -3.80 -13.88 -18.07
CA LYS A 9 -4.74 -12.76 -18.22
C LYS A 9 -4.18 -11.47 -17.60
N VAL A 10 -3.63 -11.54 -16.40
CA VAL A 10 -3.05 -10.37 -15.72
C VAL A 10 -1.81 -9.90 -16.46
N ALA A 11 -0.92 -10.79 -16.87
CA ALA A 11 0.26 -10.46 -17.69
C ALA A 11 -0.13 -9.71 -18.99
N GLY A 12 -1.20 -10.15 -19.67
CA GLY A 12 -1.70 -9.43 -20.85
C GLY A 12 -2.23 -8.03 -20.54
N ILE A 13 -2.82 -7.81 -19.34
CA ILE A 13 -3.26 -6.50 -18.90
C ILE A 13 -2.06 -5.61 -18.54
N VAL A 14 -1.08 -6.16 -17.80
CA VAL A 14 0.16 -5.46 -17.43
C VAL A 14 0.89 -4.97 -18.69
N ALA A 15 1.09 -5.85 -19.68
CA ALA A 15 1.77 -5.50 -20.93
C ALA A 15 1.05 -4.37 -21.69
N ARG A 16 -0.29 -4.37 -21.69
CA ARG A 16 -1.08 -3.29 -22.31
C ARG A 16 -0.92 -1.96 -21.56
N ILE A 17 -1.05 -1.97 -20.24
CA ILE A 17 -0.91 -0.76 -19.42
C ILE A 17 0.48 -0.19 -19.60
N HIS A 18 1.52 -1.03 -19.56
CA HIS A 18 2.90 -0.59 -19.76
C HIS A 18 3.14 0.02 -21.15
N ALA A 19 2.51 -0.52 -22.19
CA ALA A 19 2.60 0.03 -23.55
C ALA A 19 1.85 1.36 -23.70
N GLU A 20 0.69 1.51 -23.06
CA GLU A 20 -0.14 2.71 -23.11
C GLU A 20 0.37 3.82 -22.15
N HIS A 21 1.00 3.43 -21.03
CA HIS A 21 1.49 4.31 -19.96
C HIS A 21 2.90 3.92 -19.50
N PRO A 22 3.94 4.16 -20.29
CA PRO A 22 5.29 3.65 -20.00
C PRO A 22 5.95 4.24 -18.74
N GLY A 23 5.44 5.35 -18.21
CA GLY A 23 5.89 5.94 -16.93
C GLY A 23 5.20 5.39 -15.70
N LEU A 24 4.22 4.50 -15.86
CA LEU A 24 3.45 3.98 -14.72
C LEU A 24 4.11 2.70 -14.17
N HIS A 25 4.50 2.72 -12.89
CA HIS A 25 4.98 1.53 -12.20
C HIS A 25 3.83 0.61 -11.82
N ILE A 26 3.93 -0.67 -12.20
CA ILE A 26 2.87 -1.66 -11.99
C ILE A 26 3.26 -2.63 -10.89
N CYS A 27 2.48 -2.64 -9.80
CA CYS A 27 2.61 -3.60 -8.72
C CYS A 27 1.52 -4.67 -8.84
N THR A 28 1.91 -5.94 -9.00
CA THR A 28 0.98 -7.07 -9.09
C THR A 28 0.87 -7.81 -7.76
N CYS A 29 -0.33 -8.37 -7.48
CA CYS A 29 -0.60 -9.15 -6.27
C CYS A 29 -1.59 -10.28 -6.61
N LEU A 30 -1.09 -11.52 -6.72
CA LEU A 30 -1.88 -12.69 -7.13
C LEU A 30 -1.79 -13.85 -6.14
N GLY A 31 -1.20 -13.65 -4.96
CA GLY A 31 -0.94 -14.71 -3.98
C GLY A 31 0.34 -15.48 -4.28
N PHE A 32 0.37 -16.80 -4.08
CA PHE A 32 1.59 -17.60 -4.22
C PHE A 32 2.02 -17.77 -5.67
N LEU A 33 3.30 -17.54 -5.94
CA LEU A 33 3.92 -17.75 -7.24
C LEU A 33 4.84 -18.96 -7.25
N ASP A 34 4.93 -19.62 -8.39
CA ASP A 34 6.05 -20.44 -8.82
C ASP A 34 6.91 -19.67 -9.84
N ASP A 35 8.07 -20.22 -10.18
CA ASP A 35 9.04 -19.55 -11.06
C ASP A 35 8.44 -19.25 -12.45
N ASP A 36 7.69 -20.19 -13.06
CA ASP A 36 7.04 -19.99 -14.39
C ASP A 36 6.09 -18.76 -14.36
N LYS A 37 5.32 -18.60 -13.29
CA LYS A 37 4.35 -17.49 -13.14
C LYS A 37 5.05 -16.17 -12.90
N ALA A 38 6.11 -16.18 -12.09
CA ALA A 38 6.91 -14.99 -11.82
C ALA A 38 7.60 -14.49 -13.10
N GLU A 39 8.22 -15.39 -13.87
CA GLU A 39 8.83 -15.07 -15.16
C GLU A 39 7.82 -14.48 -16.15
N GLN A 40 6.60 -15.03 -16.19
CA GLN A 40 5.54 -14.52 -17.06
C GLN A 40 5.11 -13.09 -16.69
N LEU A 41 5.02 -12.76 -15.40
CA LEU A 41 4.71 -11.41 -14.92
C LEU A 41 5.86 -10.44 -15.17
N ALA A 42 7.10 -10.87 -14.95
CA ALA A 42 8.30 -10.09 -15.23
C ALA A 42 8.39 -9.75 -16.73
N ALA A 43 8.21 -10.73 -17.61
CA ALA A 43 8.22 -10.55 -19.06
C ALA A 43 7.10 -9.61 -19.55
N ALA A 44 6.00 -9.49 -18.80
CA ALA A 44 4.91 -8.57 -19.10
C ALA A 44 5.17 -7.13 -18.64
N GLY A 45 6.22 -6.88 -17.84
CA GLY A 45 6.58 -5.56 -17.31
C GLY A 45 5.99 -5.26 -15.92
N SER A 46 5.74 -6.29 -15.10
CA SER A 46 5.42 -6.06 -13.69
C SER A 46 6.66 -5.57 -12.97
N ASP A 47 6.64 -4.33 -12.45
CA ASP A 47 7.77 -3.71 -11.77
C ASP A 47 7.92 -4.26 -10.35
N ARG A 48 6.79 -4.48 -9.66
CA ARG A 48 6.76 -4.94 -8.27
C ARG A 48 5.78 -6.08 -8.06
N TYR A 49 6.08 -6.94 -7.09
CA TYR A 49 5.17 -7.97 -6.62
C TYR A 49 4.84 -7.75 -5.14
N ASN A 50 3.55 -7.53 -4.84
CA ASN A 50 3.07 -7.39 -3.47
C ASN A 50 2.75 -8.75 -2.87
N HIS A 51 3.49 -9.11 -1.83
CA HIS A 51 3.21 -10.27 -1.00
C HIS A 51 3.74 -10.06 0.41
N ASN A 52 2.88 -9.64 1.33
CA ASN A 52 3.27 -9.26 2.69
C ASN A 52 3.68 -10.48 3.53
N LEU A 53 4.66 -10.31 4.41
CA LEU A 53 4.95 -11.28 5.48
C LEU A 53 3.82 -11.29 6.52
N ASN A 54 3.15 -10.16 6.71
CA ASN A 54 2.07 -9.86 7.64
C ASN A 54 2.54 -9.69 9.09
N THR A 55 3.28 -10.64 9.66
CA THR A 55 3.74 -10.61 11.06
C THR A 55 5.05 -11.40 11.19
N ALA A 56 5.60 -11.52 12.41
CA ALA A 56 6.75 -12.35 12.73
C ALA A 56 6.47 -13.85 12.51
N GLU A 57 7.53 -14.64 12.31
CA GLU A 57 7.43 -16.06 12.04
C GLU A 57 6.77 -16.82 13.20
N GLU A 58 7.16 -16.52 14.45
CA GLU A 58 6.62 -17.18 15.64
C GLU A 58 5.13 -16.88 15.83
N HIS A 59 4.67 -15.67 15.55
CA HIS A 59 3.26 -15.27 15.66
C HIS A 59 2.41 -15.74 14.46
N TYR A 60 3.04 -16.20 13.38
CA TYR A 60 2.34 -16.46 12.11
C TYR A 60 1.29 -17.57 12.22
N SER A 61 1.57 -18.63 12.98
CA SER A 61 0.65 -19.76 13.18
C SER A 61 -0.64 -19.39 13.92
N ASP A 62 -0.61 -18.31 14.72
CA ASP A 62 -1.78 -17.85 15.50
C ASP A 62 -2.79 -17.13 14.61
N ILE A 63 -2.31 -16.54 13.51
CA ILE A 63 -3.16 -15.76 12.59
C ILE A 63 -3.47 -16.48 11.27
N CYS A 64 -2.74 -17.52 10.89
CA CYS A 64 -2.92 -18.21 9.62
C CYS A 64 -2.69 -19.71 9.74
N SER A 65 -3.73 -20.50 9.41
CA SER A 65 -3.70 -21.97 9.43
C SER A 65 -3.60 -22.62 8.04
N THR A 66 -3.69 -21.83 6.95
CA THR A 66 -3.80 -22.37 5.58
C THR A 66 -2.47 -22.46 4.85
N HIS A 67 -1.45 -21.76 5.31
CA HIS A 67 -0.11 -21.75 4.74
C HIS A 67 0.90 -21.21 5.79
N SER A 68 2.17 -21.48 5.55
CA SER A 68 3.25 -21.13 6.48
C SER A 68 3.84 -19.73 6.19
N TYR A 69 4.61 -19.22 7.15
CA TYR A 69 5.46 -18.05 6.96
C TYR A 69 6.48 -18.27 5.84
N ALA A 70 7.10 -19.45 5.79
CA ALA A 70 8.05 -19.81 4.75
C ALA A 70 7.47 -19.76 3.34
N ASP A 71 6.18 -20.09 3.16
CA ASP A 71 5.51 -19.98 1.85
C ASP A 71 5.45 -18.54 1.37
N ARG A 72 5.30 -17.57 2.29
CA ARG A 72 5.32 -16.15 1.97
C ARG A 72 6.72 -15.69 1.58
N VAL A 73 7.71 -16.01 2.38
CA VAL A 73 9.12 -15.71 2.09
C VAL A 73 9.51 -16.27 0.72
N ASN A 74 9.20 -17.55 0.46
CA ASN A 74 9.47 -18.20 -0.81
C ASN A 74 8.82 -17.47 -1.99
N THR A 75 7.58 -17.00 -1.84
CA THR A 75 6.88 -16.27 -2.91
C THR A 75 7.57 -14.96 -3.24
N VAL A 76 7.98 -14.18 -2.23
CA VAL A 76 8.73 -12.92 -2.44
C VAL A 76 10.06 -13.20 -3.14
N GLN A 77 10.81 -14.20 -2.67
CA GLN A 77 12.07 -14.60 -3.28
C GLN A 77 11.89 -15.11 -4.72
N THR A 78 10.80 -15.80 -5.01
CA THR A 78 10.45 -16.24 -6.37
C THR A 78 10.25 -15.04 -7.31
N ALA A 79 9.52 -14.02 -6.86
CA ALA A 79 9.35 -12.79 -7.63
C ALA A 79 10.70 -12.08 -7.87
N GLN A 80 11.55 -11.98 -6.84
CA GLN A 80 12.88 -11.37 -6.93
C GLN A 80 13.80 -12.13 -7.90
N ARG A 81 13.80 -13.48 -7.89
CA ARG A 81 14.57 -14.28 -8.86
C ARG A 81 14.16 -14.02 -10.30
N ALA A 82 12.90 -13.71 -10.54
CA ALA A 82 12.40 -13.32 -11.87
C ALA A 82 12.70 -11.85 -12.23
N GLY A 83 13.36 -11.08 -11.34
CA GLY A 83 13.69 -9.68 -11.57
C GLY A 83 12.58 -8.69 -11.20
N ILE A 84 11.55 -9.13 -10.48
CA ILE A 84 10.48 -8.24 -9.99
C ILE A 84 10.85 -7.75 -8.60
N SER A 85 10.77 -6.42 -8.37
CA SER A 85 11.05 -5.80 -7.07
C SER A 85 10.07 -6.25 -5.98
N ALA A 86 10.57 -6.46 -4.76
CA ALA A 86 9.74 -6.91 -3.65
C ALA A 86 8.97 -5.75 -3.02
N CYS A 87 7.64 -5.88 -2.99
CA CYS A 87 6.74 -5.10 -2.15
C CYS A 87 6.19 -6.02 -1.07
N SER A 88 6.74 -5.92 0.14
CA SER A 88 6.36 -6.80 1.25
C SER A 88 6.34 -6.02 2.56
N GLY A 89 5.32 -6.23 3.36
CA GLY A 89 5.09 -5.49 4.58
C GLY A 89 4.36 -6.29 5.65
N LEU A 90 3.79 -5.56 6.61
CA LEU A 90 3.14 -6.14 7.77
C LEU A 90 1.74 -5.56 8.00
N ILE A 91 1.01 -6.21 8.93
CA ILE A 91 -0.24 -5.72 9.51
C ILE A 91 -0.01 -5.65 11.02
N ALA A 92 -0.04 -4.44 11.58
CA ALA A 92 0.06 -4.23 13.01
C ALA A 92 -1.32 -4.27 13.69
N GLY A 93 -1.36 -4.75 14.93
CA GLY A 93 -2.57 -4.81 15.76
C GLY A 93 -3.29 -6.17 15.73
N MET A 94 -2.60 -7.23 15.34
CA MET A 94 -3.13 -8.60 15.34
C MET A 94 -2.82 -9.38 16.63
N GLY A 95 -2.34 -8.69 17.68
CA GLY A 95 -1.97 -9.31 18.96
C GLY A 95 -0.47 -9.53 19.15
N GLU A 96 0.34 -9.11 18.19
CA GLU A 96 1.80 -9.21 18.24
C GLU A 96 2.42 -8.30 19.32
N THR A 97 3.56 -8.72 19.84
CA THR A 97 4.40 -7.96 20.79
C THR A 97 5.25 -6.89 20.08
N ASP A 98 5.89 -6.01 20.86
CA ASP A 98 6.85 -5.03 20.29
C ASP A 98 8.09 -5.73 19.73
N GLU A 99 8.53 -6.82 20.35
CA GLU A 99 9.65 -7.65 19.89
C GLU A 99 9.35 -8.29 18.55
N GLU A 100 8.15 -8.86 18.37
CA GLU A 100 7.70 -9.46 17.10
C GLU A 100 7.56 -8.40 16.00
N LEU A 101 7.14 -7.18 16.32
CA LEU A 101 7.15 -6.06 15.35
C LEU A 101 8.57 -5.71 14.89
N VAL A 102 9.55 -5.72 15.80
CA VAL A 102 10.96 -5.51 15.45
C VAL A 102 11.49 -6.68 14.63
N GLU A 103 11.15 -7.91 14.98
CA GLU A 103 11.56 -9.13 14.25
C GLU A 103 11.08 -9.07 12.79
N VAL A 104 9.78 -8.82 12.55
CA VAL A 104 9.25 -8.74 11.17
C VAL A 104 9.86 -7.58 10.40
N ALA A 105 10.19 -6.45 11.06
CA ALA A 105 10.88 -5.34 10.41
C ALA A 105 12.26 -5.76 9.89
N PHE A 106 13.06 -6.45 10.71
CA PHE A 106 14.36 -6.96 10.27
C PHE A 106 14.24 -8.06 9.23
N ALA A 107 13.25 -8.96 9.35
CA ALA A 107 12.98 -9.98 8.34
C ALA A 107 12.67 -9.39 6.96
N LEU A 108 11.87 -8.32 6.92
CA LEU A 108 11.58 -7.57 5.68
C LEU A 108 12.85 -6.92 5.09
N ARG A 109 13.72 -6.40 5.95
CA ARG A 109 15.01 -5.84 5.53
C ARG A 109 15.94 -6.90 4.95
N GLU A 110 16.09 -8.05 5.64
CA GLU A 110 16.89 -9.19 5.16
C GLU A 110 16.35 -9.76 3.85
N LEU A 111 15.02 -9.77 3.69
CA LEU A 111 14.35 -10.17 2.46
C LEU A 111 14.60 -9.19 1.30
N GLY A 112 15.16 -8.00 1.57
CA GLY A 112 15.41 -6.99 0.56
C GLY A 112 14.13 -6.35 0.02
N ALA A 113 13.12 -6.14 0.88
CA ALA A 113 11.91 -5.45 0.51
C ALA A 113 12.19 -3.97 0.18
N GLU A 114 12.03 -3.59 -1.09
CA GLU A 114 12.24 -2.22 -1.55
C GLU A 114 11.06 -1.32 -1.22
N SER A 115 9.85 -1.86 -1.23
CA SER A 115 8.61 -1.18 -0.80
C SER A 115 8.01 -1.94 0.39
N VAL A 116 7.80 -1.22 1.49
CA VAL A 116 7.37 -1.78 2.77
C VAL A 116 6.06 -1.13 3.21
N PRO A 117 4.90 -1.70 2.82
CA PRO A 117 3.61 -1.24 3.32
C PRO A 117 3.37 -1.66 4.77
N VAL A 118 3.04 -0.71 5.62
CA VAL A 118 2.59 -0.92 6.99
C VAL A 118 1.08 -0.70 7.05
N ASN A 119 0.37 -1.79 7.26
CA ASN A 119 -1.08 -1.78 7.45
C ASN A 119 -1.39 -1.82 8.95
N PHE A 120 -2.53 -1.26 9.32
CA PHE A 120 -3.08 -1.32 10.67
C PHE A 120 -4.40 -2.09 10.63
N LEU A 121 -4.54 -3.08 11.49
CA LEU A 121 -5.71 -3.98 11.50
C LEU A 121 -7.00 -3.19 11.63
N LEU A 122 -7.92 -3.40 10.70
CA LEU A 122 -9.31 -2.95 10.82
C LEU A 122 -10.15 -4.11 11.40
N PRO A 123 -10.62 -4.01 12.64
CA PRO A 123 -11.33 -5.09 13.31
C PRO A 123 -12.79 -5.19 12.85
N PHE A 124 -13.04 -5.93 11.78
CA PHE A 124 -14.37 -6.17 11.25
C PHE A 124 -15.13 -7.20 12.07
N GLU A 125 -16.41 -6.91 12.33
CA GLU A 125 -17.32 -7.87 13.00
C GLU A 125 -17.44 -9.16 12.19
N GLY A 126 -17.46 -10.30 12.89
CA GLY A 126 -17.51 -11.62 12.27
C GLY A 126 -16.15 -12.18 11.85
N THR A 127 -15.05 -11.45 12.07
CA THR A 127 -13.68 -11.96 11.89
C THR A 127 -13.08 -12.43 13.23
N PRO A 128 -12.11 -13.37 13.21
CA PRO A 128 -11.46 -13.81 14.47
C PRO A 128 -10.82 -12.68 15.29
N LEU A 129 -10.30 -11.65 14.60
CA LEU A 129 -9.60 -10.53 15.24
C LEU A 129 -10.50 -9.31 15.51
N HIS A 130 -11.81 -9.46 15.46
CA HIS A 130 -12.77 -8.35 15.62
C HIS A 130 -12.68 -7.61 16.97
N SER A 131 -12.15 -8.26 18.02
CA SER A 131 -11.99 -7.69 19.36
C SER A 131 -10.66 -6.95 19.58
N HIS A 132 -9.70 -7.05 18.67
CA HIS A 132 -8.39 -6.40 18.77
C HIS A 132 -8.51 -4.90 18.54
N ARG A 133 -8.27 -4.08 19.58
CA ARG A 133 -8.42 -2.61 19.56
C ARG A 133 -7.27 -1.90 20.27
N GLU A 134 -6.08 -2.47 20.20
CA GLU A 134 -4.92 -2.01 20.97
C GLU A 134 -4.18 -0.83 20.33
N LEU A 135 -4.45 -0.57 19.04
CA LEU A 135 -3.77 0.48 18.30
C LEU A 135 -4.29 1.86 18.72
N THR A 136 -3.36 2.71 19.14
CA THR A 136 -3.58 4.13 19.37
C THR A 136 -2.80 4.95 18.32
N PRO A 137 -3.16 6.22 18.07
CA PRO A 137 -2.41 7.07 17.14
C PRO A 137 -0.91 7.10 17.45
N GLN A 138 -0.55 7.23 18.73
CA GLN A 138 0.86 7.26 19.16
C GLN A 138 1.58 5.93 18.94
N ARG A 139 0.88 4.78 19.15
CA ARG A 139 1.45 3.46 18.88
C ARG A 139 1.71 3.28 17.38
N CYS A 140 0.76 3.65 16.55
CA CYS A 140 0.93 3.60 15.09
C CYS A 140 2.12 4.43 14.61
N LEU A 141 2.27 5.68 15.10
CA LEU A 141 3.40 6.55 14.75
C LEU A 141 4.74 5.98 15.24
N ARG A 142 4.79 5.35 16.43
CA ARG A 142 5.99 4.69 16.92
C ARG A 142 6.37 3.49 16.05
N ILE A 143 5.39 2.68 15.62
CA ILE A 143 5.62 1.56 14.69
C ILE A 143 6.20 2.08 13.38
N LEU A 144 5.60 3.11 12.78
CA LEU A 144 6.12 3.70 11.54
C LEU A 144 7.53 4.28 11.72
N SER A 145 7.81 4.92 12.86
CA SER A 145 9.15 5.45 13.17
C SER A 145 10.19 4.33 13.32
N MET A 146 9.84 3.24 14.00
CA MET A 146 10.68 2.05 14.12
C MET A 146 10.96 1.44 12.74
N MET A 147 9.90 1.27 11.93
CA MET A 147 10.04 0.78 10.56
C MET A 147 10.97 1.65 9.72
N ARG A 148 10.87 2.98 9.80
CA ARG A 148 11.78 3.91 9.09
C ARG A 148 13.23 3.76 9.54
N LEU A 149 13.48 3.57 10.84
CA LEU A 149 14.84 3.37 11.35
C LEU A 149 15.44 2.06 10.85
N VAL A 150 14.64 1.00 10.72
CA VAL A 150 15.09 -0.28 10.17
C VAL A 150 15.22 -0.23 8.64
N HIS A 151 14.38 0.53 7.95
CA HIS A 151 14.33 0.66 6.49
C HIS A 151 14.64 2.10 6.03
N PRO A 152 15.88 2.60 6.20
CA PRO A 152 16.21 3.99 5.87
C PRO A 152 16.06 4.31 4.39
N ASP A 153 16.33 3.35 3.52
CA ASP A 153 16.40 3.53 2.06
C ASP A 153 15.18 2.98 1.31
N SER A 154 14.26 2.28 1.99
CA SER A 154 13.08 1.69 1.36
C SER A 154 11.94 2.69 1.19
N GLU A 155 11.06 2.42 0.23
CA GLU A 155 9.76 3.05 0.15
C GLU A 155 8.89 2.55 1.32
N LEU A 156 8.85 3.32 2.40
CA LEU A 156 7.99 3.02 3.55
C LEU A 156 6.61 3.63 3.32
N ARG A 157 5.61 2.78 3.24
CA ARG A 157 4.24 3.17 2.93
C ARG A 157 3.34 3.00 4.15
N SER A 158 2.69 4.08 4.57
CA SER A 158 1.55 3.97 5.47
C SER A 158 0.32 3.58 4.66
N ALA A 159 -0.23 2.40 4.95
CA ALA A 159 -1.23 1.74 4.13
C ALA A 159 -2.59 1.67 4.85
N ALA A 160 -3.33 0.57 4.69
CA ALA A 160 -4.69 0.46 5.19
C ALA A 160 -4.79 0.68 6.71
N GLY A 161 -5.88 1.30 7.14
CA GLY A 161 -6.19 1.55 8.55
C GLY A 161 -5.54 2.80 9.15
N ARG A 162 -4.71 3.54 8.41
CA ARG A 162 -4.08 4.77 8.91
C ARG A 162 -5.13 5.81 9.34
N GLU A 163 -6.18 5.99 8.57
CA GLU A 163 -7.24 6.97 8.83
C GLU A 163 -7.99 6.63 10.12
N TYR A 164 -8.27 5.33 10.30
CA TYR A 164 -9.01 4.83 11.44
C TYR A 164 -8.21 4.96 12.75
N HIS A 165 -6.92 4.63 12.71
CA HIS A 165 -6.09 4.57 13.92
C HIS A 165 -5.30 5.85 14.19
N ILE A 166 -4.72 6.51 13.15
CA ILE A 166 -3.87 7.69 13.32
C ILE A 166 -4.70 8.97 13.40
N ARG A 167 -5.85 9.02 12.74
CA ARG A 167 -6.84 10.09 12.85
C ARG A 167 -6.25 11.47 12.51
N THR A 168 -6.42 12.46 13.39
CA THR A 168 -5.92 13.83 13.20
C THR A 168 -4.40 13.96 13.23
N LEU A 169 -3.67 12.90 13.60
CA LEU A 169 -2.21 12.89 13.59
C LEU A 169 -1.63 12.37 12.26
N GLN A 170 -2.45 12.10 11.25
CA GLN A 170 -2.01 11.61 9.94
C GLN A 170 -0.91 12.48 9.28
N PRO A 171 -0.90 13.83 9.38
CA PRO A 171 0.18 14.63 8.81
C PRO A 171 1.58 14.25 9.33
N LEU A 172 1.69 13.74 10.58
CA LEU A 172 2.97 13.29 11.14
C LEU A 172 3.49 12.01 10.46
N VAL A 173 2.65 11.27 9.77
CA VAL A 173 3.06 10.10 8.99
C VAL A 173 4.02 10.49 7.89
N LEU A 174 3.82 11.65 7.27
CA LEU A 174 4.62 12.15 6.16
C LEU A 174 6.06 12.54 6.57
N GLU A 175 6.31 12.71 7.88
CA GLU A 175 7.67 12.95 8.40
C GLU A 175 8.52 11.66 8.46
N VAL A 176 7.87 10.48 8.44
CA VAL A 176 8.56 9.19 8.56
C VAL A 176 8.31 8.26 7.37
N CYS A 177 7.17 8.37 6.71
CA CYS A 177 6.82 7.61 5.51
C CYS A 177 7.00 8.49 4.27
N ASN A 178 7.47 7.90 3.19
CA ASN A 178 7.62 8.56 1.89
C ASN A 178 6.61 8.04 0.86
N SER A 179 5.61 7.31 1.30
CA SER A 179 4.52 6.81 0.48
C SER A 179 3.25 6.59 1.30
N ILE A 180 2.10 6.86 0.71
CA ILE A 180 0.78 6.53 1.24
C ILE A 180 -0.10 5.95 0.14
N PHE A 181 -1.16 5.21 0.50
CA PHE A 181 -2.24 4.92 -0.44
C PHE A 181 -3.18 6.12 -0.56
N LEU A 182 -3.61 6.43 -1.77
CA LEU A 182 -4.64 7.42 -2.05
C LEU A 182 -5.99 6.73 -2.25
N GLY A 183 -7.01 7.19 -1.54
CA GLY A 183 -8.39 6.69 -1.70
C GLY A 183 -8.65 5.37 -1.01
N ASP A 184 -9.56 4.58 -1.61
CA ASP A 184 -10.09 3.38 -1.00
C ASP A 184 -9.14 2.18 -1.05
N TYR A 185 -9.28 1.30 -0.07
CA TYR A 185 -8.62 0.01 0.00
C TYR A 185 -9.48 -1.09 -0.61
N LEU A 186 -8.90 -2.27 -0.82
CA LEU A 186 -9.61 -3.41 -1.42
C LEU A 186 -10.87 -3.81 -0.62
N THR A 187 -10.81 -3.72 0.69
CA THR A 187 -11.86 -4.23 1.60
C THR A 187 -12.50 -3.16 2.49
N SER A 188 -12.06 -1.92 2.42
CA SER A 188 -12.57 -0.81 3.22
C SER A 188 -12.44 0.52 2.51
N GLU A 189 -13.25 1.47 2.90
CA GLU A 189 -13.10 2.86 2.48
C GLU A 189 -11.86 3.47 3.14
N GLY A 190 -11.13 4.29 2.37
CA GLY A 190 -10.04 5.13 2.84
C GLY A 190 -10.50 6.59 2.95
N GLN A 191 -9.54 7.47 3.18
CA GLN A 191 -9.75 8.91 3.06
C GLN A 191 -9.89 9.27 1.58
N THR A 192 -10.65 10.31 1.26
CA THR A 192 -10.76 10.73 -0.14
C THR A 192 -9.41 11.18 -0.68
N GLY A 193 -9.13 10.91 -1.96
CA GLY A 193 -7.87 11.33 -2.58
C GLY A 193 -7.63 12.84 -2.46
N ASN A 194 -8.69 13.68 -2.53
CA ASN A 194 -8.59 15.12 -2.36
C ASN A 194 -8.15 15.52 -0.94
N ASP A 195 -8.63 14.80 0.08
CA ASP A 195 -8.22 15.08 1.47
C ASP A 195 -6.77 14.67 1.69
N ASP A 196 -6.33 13.54 1.09
CA ASP A 196 -4.93 13.10 1.12
C ASP A 196 -4.00 14.11 0.44
N LEU A 197 -4.36 14.57 -0.75
CA LEU A 197 -3.59 15.59 -1.48
C LEU A 197 -3.53 16.92 -0.70
N SER A 198 -4.63 17.31 -0.06
CA SER A 198 -4.66 18.48 0.80
C SER A 198 -3.76 18.32 2.02
N MET A 199 -3.80 17.14 2.66
CA MET A 199 -2.93 16.83 3.80
C MET A 199 -1.44 16.88 3.41
N ILE A 200 -1.06 16.29 2.26
CA ILE A 200 0.32 16.32 1.76
C ILE A 200 0.79 17.75 1.55
N ARG A 201 -0.02 18.58 0.87
CA ARG A 201 0.29 19.98 0.60
C ARG A 201 0.41 20.79 1.88
N ASP A 202 -0.56 20.65 2.80
CA ASP A 202 -0.61 21.43 4.05
C ASP A 202 0.55 21.06 4.99
N ALA A 203 1.03 19.80 4.92
CA ALA A 203 2.24 19.36 5.60
C ALA A 203 3.55 19.85 4.92
N GLY A 204 3.47 20.49 3.75
CA GLY A 204 4.62 21.04 3.03
C GLY A 204 5.37 20.04 2.17
N PHE A 205 4.76 18.90 1.87
CA PHE A 205 5.30 17.88 0.96
C PHE A 205 4.70 18.01 -0.45
N HIS A 206 5.34 17.37 -1.41
CA HIS A 206 4.83 17.22 -2.78
C HIS A 206 4.96 15.77 -3.22
N ILE A 207 4.13 15.38 -4.18
CA ILE A 207 4.20 14.08 -4.81
C ILE A 207 5.33 14.11 -5.84
N VAL A 208 6.19 13.11 -5.82
CA VAL A 208 7.25 12.94 -6.82
C VAL A 208 6.62 12.29 -8.05
N ASP A 209 6.69 12.97 -9.19
CA ASP A 209 6.25 12.42 -10.47
C ASP A 209 7.31 11.45 -11.02
N ALA A 210 6.88 10.41 -11.71
CA ALA A 210 7.76 9.48 -12.44
C ALA A 210 8.64 10.19 -13.49
N SER A 211 8.25 11.40 -13.92
CA SER A 211 9.02 12.25 -14.84
C SER A 211 10.20 12.97 -14.18
N ASP A 212 10.27 13.03 -12.85
CA ASP A 212 11.33 13.75 -12.13
C ASP A 212 12.68 13.02 -12.11
N GLY A 213 12.78 11.90 -12.80
CA GLY A 213 14.04 11.32 -13.35
C GLY A 213 15.03 10.74 -12.35
N ASP A 214 14.79 10.84 -11.07
CA ASP A 214 15.65 10.27 -10.05
C ASP A 214 14.76 9.62 -8.99
N GLY A 215 14.61 8.29 -9.05
CA GLY A 215 13.82 7.49 -8.09
C GLY A 215 14.30 7.59 -6.64
N GLY A 216 14.93 8.71 -6.30
CA GLY A 216 15.44 9.09 -5.01
C GLY A 216 14.33 9.47 -4.04
N ILE A 217 14.47 8.95 -2.84
CA ILE A 217 13.66 9.31 -1.67
C ILE A 217 13.84 10.82 -1.41
N CYS A 218 12.86 11.63 -1.81
CA CYS A 218 12.86 13.05 -1.51
C CYS A 218 12.41 13.27 -0.06
N PHE A 219 13.37 13.29 0.88
CA PHE A 219 13.19 13.99 2.15
C PHE A 219 13.57 15.46 1.92
N GLY A 220 12.60 16.34 1.82
CA GLY A 220 12.95 17.74 1.72
C GLY A 220 11.75 18.65 1.51
N ARG A 221 11.74 19.74 2.25
CA ARG A 221 10.91 20.92 1.94
C ARG A 221 11.47 21.56 0.66
N GLY A 222 11.17 20.93 -0.48
CA GLY A 222 11.59 21.40 -1.79
C GLY A 222 10.71 22.55 -2.31
N ASN A 223 11.25 23.27 -3.26
CA ASN A 223 10.77 24.45 -3.95
C ASN A 223 9.22 24.59 -4.03
N HIS A 224 8.64 25.32 -3.05
CA HIS A 224 7.21 25.39 -2.75
C HIS A 224 6.30 25.83 -3.92
N GLU A 225 6.81 26.54 -4.90
CA GLU A 225 6.00 27.10 -5.97
C GLU A 225 5.66 26.07 -7.08
N ARG A 226 6.66 25.26 -7.51
CA ARG A 226 6.42 24.19 -8.49
C ARG A 226 5.56 23.07 -7.91
N ALA A 227 5.79 22.72 -6.65
CA ALA A 227 5.03 21.72 -5.95
C ALA A 227 3.56 22.12 -5.76
N ARG A 228 3.29 23.39 -5.43
CA ARG A 228 1.93 23.93 -5.34
C ARG A 228 1.20 23.83 -6.68
N GLN A 229 1.86 24.16 -7.77
CA GLN A 229 1.27 24.19 -9.10
C GLN A 229 0.93 22.77 -9.58
N ALA A 230 1.83 21.78 -9.36
CA ALA A 230 1.58 20.39 -9.70
C ALA A 230 0.41 19.80 -8.89
N VAL A 231 0.35 20.06 -7.57
CA VAL A 231 -0.76 19.59 -6.72
C VAL A 231 -2.08 20.29 -7.07
N GLU A 232 -2.07 21.59 -7.42
CA GLU A 232 -3.27 22.29 -7.88
C GLU A 232 -3.80 21.74 -9.21
N GLU A 233 -2.92 21.44 -10.17
CA GLU A 233 -3.29 20.82 -11.45
C GLU A 233 -3.87 19.40 -11.24
N GLU A 234 -3.30 18.62 -10.33
CA GLU A 234 -3.77 17.28 -9.99
C GLU A 234 -5.12 17.32 -9.24
N LEU A 235 -5.29 18.26 -8.29
CA LEU A 235 -6.57 18.52 -7.61
C LEU A 235 -7.64 18.99 -8.59
N ASP A 236 -7.31 19.84 -9.54
CA ASP A 236 -8.25 20.29 -10.56
C ASP A 236 -8.61 19.17 -11.53
N GLY A 237 -7.67 18.29 -11.87
CA GLY A 237 -7.94 17.05 -12.61
C GLY A 237 -8.90 16.11 -11.88
N LEU A 238 -8.69 15.92 -10.57
CA LEU A 238 -9.57 15.10 -9.73
C LEU A 238 -10.95 15.76 -9.53
N ARG A 239 -11.02 17.09 -9.35
CA ARG A 239 -12.28 17.83 -9.29
C ARG A 239 -13.04 17.76 -10.61
N ALA A 240 -12.35 17.86 -11.75
CA ALA A 240 -12.95 17.69 -13.07
C ALA A 240 -13.47 16.26 -13.28
N ALA A 241 -12.75 15.24 -12.80
CA ALA A 241 -13.19 13.85 -12.85
C ALA A 241 -14.42 13.58 -11.95
N GLN A 242 -14.52 14.26 -10.79
CA GLN A 242 -15.66 14.18 -9.88
C GLN A 242 -16.87 14.99 -10.35
N SER A 243 -16.67 16.05 -11.17
CA SER A 243 -17.77 16.87 -11.71
C SER A 243 -18.55 16.19 -12.83
N HIS A 244 -18.11 15.05 -13.31
CA HIS A 244 -18.92 14.17 -14.15
C HIS A 244 -19.81 13.30 -13.25
N ASP A 245 -20.77 13.94 -12.58
CA ASP A 245 -21.90 13.24 -11.97
C ASP A 245 -22.62 12.45 -13.07
N ARG A 246 -22.27 11.17 -13.18
CA ARG A 246 -23.08 10.24 -13.93
C ARG A 246 -24.34 10.01 -13.12
N LEU A 247 -25.46 10.49 -13.67
CA LEU A 247 -26.79 10.15 -13.18
C LEU A 247 -27.12 8.72 -13.63
N ASP A 248 -27.70 7.91 -12.74
CA ASP A 248 -28.34 6.66 -13.16
C ASP A 248 -29.58 6.95 -14.04
N GLY A 249 -30.20 5.90 -14.55
CA GLY A 249 -31.40 6.02 -15.41
C GLY A 249 -32.59 6.74 -14.76
N ASP A 250 -32.55 6.93 -13.44
CA ASP A 250 -33.58 7.60 -12.63
C ASP A 250 -33.16 9.02 -12.19
N GLY A 251 -31.99 9.52 -12.65
CA GLY A 251 -31.49 10.87 -12.36
C GLY A 251 -30.86 11.01 -10.98
N VAL A 252 -30.50 9.91 -10.32
CA VAL A 252 -29.83 9.93 -9.02
C VAL A 252 -28.30 9.99 -9.23
N PRO A 253 -27.57 10.89 -8.51
CA PRO A 253 -26.13 10.96 -8.62
C PRO A 253 -25.47 9.63 -8.22
N ILE A 254 -24.81 8.98 -9.18
CA ILE A 254 -23.98 7.80 -8.89
C ILE A 254 -22.67 8.31 -8.29
N ARG A 255 -22.46 8.10 -7.01
CA ARG A 255 -21.14 8.28 -6.40
C ARG A 255 -20.23 7.16 -6.90
N LEU A 256 -19.37 7.48 -7.87
CA LEU A 256 -18.24 6.62 -8.23
C LEU A 256 -17.23 6.69 -7.07
N ARG A 257 -17.45 5.85 -6.06
CA ARG A 257 -16.40 5.52 -5.10
C ARG A 257 -15.65 4.33 -5.67
N GLY A 258 -14.35 4.24 -5.37
CA GLY A 258 -13.59 3.03 -5.61
C GLY A 258 -14.30 1.81 -5.00
N ALA A 259 -13.78 0.61 -5.15
CA ALA A 259 -14.41 -0.66 -4.75
C ALA A 259 -14.68 -0.81 -3.23
N GLY A 260 -14.66 0.29 -2.49
CA GLY A 260 -14.92 0.33 -1.05
C GLY A 260 -16.37 0.02 -0.70
N THR A 261 -16.57 -0.65 0.42
CA THR A 261 -17.90 -0.88 0.98
C THR A 261 -18.37 0.37 1.72
N ALA A 262 -19.64 0.75 1.58
CA ALA A 262 -20.24 1.86 2.31
C ALA A 262 -20.40 1.63 3.83
N ARG A 263 -19.77 0.58 4.37
CA ARG A 263 -19.84 0.26 5.79
C ARG A 263 -18.60 0.77 6.51
N VAL A 264 -18.81 1.73 7.39
CA VAL A 264 -17.79 2.15 8.37
C VAL A 264 -17.47 0.94 9.26
N PRO A 265 -16.18 0.64 9.56
CA PRO A 265 -15.83 -0.35 10.55
C PRO A 265 -16.57 -0.05 11.85
N ASN A 266 -17.14 -1.08 12.50
CA ASN A 266 -17.84 -0.90 13.77
C ASN A 266 -16.87 -0.29 14.80
N VAL A 267 -17.23 0.86 15.33
CA VAL A 267 -16.50 1.58 16.38
C VAL A 267 -16.81 0.94 17.74
#